data_a83d433fc699f9ee3340b2bc76738ec7
#
_entry.id   a83d433fc699f9ee3340b2bc76738ec7
#
_cell.length_a   1.000
_cell.length_b   1.000
_cell.length_c   1.000
_cell.angle_alpha   90.00
_cell.angle_beta   90.00
_cell.angle_gamma   90.00
#
_symmetry.space_group_name_H-M   'P 1'
#
loop_
_entity.id
_entity.type
_entity.pdbx_description
1 polymer ?
#
loop_
_entity_poly.entity_id
_entity_poly.type
_entity_poly.pdbx_seq_one_letter_code
_entity_poly.pdbx_strand_id
1 'polypeptide(L)'
;MNLPEFGNSMGAMVSDAQRDRAETMVAAAVAEGAELVCGGHRPNRQGAFLEPTVLACQPDHAIAQQEVFGPVLSVLGFDDDEQAVAIANSTDYGLVAGVFTKDLNRATKAAAELRAGQVFVNEWFAGGVETPFGGYGKSGYGREKGREALWNYVQTKNIAIKR
;
A
#
# COMPACT_ATOMS: atom_id res chain seq x y z
N MET A 1 -20.90 -17.32 10.11
CA MET A 1 -20.10 -16.14 9.69
C MET A 1 -21.00 -14.93 9.90
N ASN A 2 -20.80 -14.20 11.00
CA ASN A 2 -21.56 -12.97 11.22
C ASN A 2 -20.96 -11.90 10.29
N LEU A 3 -21.67 -11.58 9.23
CA LEU A 3 -21.38 -10.38 8.46
C LEU A 3 -21.50 -9.17 9.38
N PRO A 4 -20.62 -8.18 9.27
CA PRO A 4 -20.71 -6.98 10.08
C PRO A 4 -22.07 -6.31 9.85
N GLU A 5 -22.78 -6.02 10.93
CA GLU A 5 -23.85 -5.03 10.88
C GLU A 5 -23.29 -3.71 10.35
N PHE A 6 -24.11 -2.93 9.69
CA PHE A 6 -23.74 -1.58 9.24
C PHE A 6 -23.13 -0.80 10.42
N GLY A 7 -21.81 -0.56 10.36
CA GLY A 7 -21.04 0.05 11.45
C GLY A 7 -19.84 -0.78 11.93
N ASN A 8 -19.79 -2.09 11.66
CA ASN A 8 -18.62 -2.93 11.91
C ASN A 8 -17.83 -3.10 10.60
N SER A 9 -16.82 -2.28 10.40
CA SER A 9 -16.16 -2.11 9.10
C SER A 9 -15.00 -3.09 8.83
N MET A 10 -14.64 -3.97 9.79
CA MET A 10 -13.48 -4.84 9.62
C MET A 10 -13.75 -6.28 10.05
N GLY A 11 -13.48 -7.23 9.14
CA GLY A 11 -13.60 -8.67 9.38
C GLY A 11 -12.35 -9.27 10.01
N ALA A 12 -12.39 -10.61 10.20
CA ALA A 12 -11.22 -11.38 10.61
C ALA A 12 -10.16 -11.39 9.50
N MET A 13 -8.91 -11.52 9.89
CA MET A 13 -7.80 -11.81 9.00
C MET A 13 -7.92 -13.24 8.43
N VAL A 14 -7.17 -13.53 7.37
CA VAL A 14 -7.25 -14.80 6.63
C VAL A 14 -6.88 -16.02 7.48
N SER A 15 -6.02 -15.84 8.49
CA SER A 15 -5.57 -16.93 9.38
C SER A 15 -4.99 -16.39 10.69
N ASP A 16 -4.91 -17.28 11.68
CA ASP A 16 -4.21 -17.00 12.94
C ASP A 16 -2.72 -16.66 12.70
N ALA A 17 -2.06 -17.39 11.82
CA ALA A 17 -0.64 -17.13 11.49
C ALA A 17 -0.40 -15.71 10.95
N GLN A 18 -1.31 -15.20 10.11
CA GLN A 18 -1.20 -13.83 9.59
C GLN A 18 -1.48 -12.80 10.69
N ARG A 19 -2.45 -13.05 11.57
CA ARG A 19 -2.70 -12.20 12.74
C ARG A 19 -1.48 -12.16 13.66
N ASP A 20 -0.92 -13.31 13.99
CA ASP A 20 0.24 -13.42 14.90
C ASP A 20 1.47 -12.71 14.33
N ARG A 21 1.66 -12.78 12.99
CA ARG A 21 2.70 -12.02 12.29
C ARG A 21 2.46 -10.51 12.43
N ALA A 22 1.24 -10.04 12.21
CA ALA A 22 0.91 -8.61 12.32
C ALA A 22 1.14 -8.10 13.75
N GLU A 23 0.69 -8.85 14.78
CA GLU A 23 0.95 -8.52 16.19
C GLU A 23 2.45 -8.45 16.50
N THR A 24 3.22 -9.41 16.00
CA THR A 24 4.68 -9.42 16.17
C THR A 24 5.32 -8.18 15.58
N MET A 25 4.89 -7.76 14.37
CA MET A 25 5.40 -6.55 13.72
C MET A 25 5.02 -5.29 14.50
N VAL A 26 3.80 -5.21 15.02
CA VAL A 26 3.37 -4.08 15.87
C VAL A 26 4.19 -4.02 17.16
N ALA A 27 4.38 -5.15 17.85
CA ALA A 27 5.19 -5.21 19.07
C ALA A 27 6.65 -4.81 18.80
N ALA A 28 7.23 -5.25 17.69
CA ALA A 28 8.59 -4.86 17.29
C ALA A 28 8.69 -3.35 17.03
N ALA A 29 7.72 -2.78 16.30
CA ALA A 29 7.70 -1.33 16.04
C ALA A 29 7.64 -0.50 17.32
N VAL A 30 6.82 -0.92 18.30
CA VAL A 30 6.76 -0.25 19.61
C VAL A 30 8.11 -0.36 20.34
N ALA A 31 8.77 -1.51 20.26
CA ALA A 31 10.10 -1.70 20.82
C ALA A 31 11.19 -0.87 20.13
N GLU A 32 11.03 -0.58 18.83
CA GLU A 32 11.87 0.34 18.05
C GLU A 32 11.58 1.83 18.36
N GLY A 33 10.53 2.14 19.12
CA GLY A 33 10.17 3.49 19.53
C GLY A 33 8.98 4.11 18.78
N ALA A 34 8.23 3.33 17.98
CA ALA A 34 6.97 3.80 17.41
C ALA A 34 5.91 4.00 18.51
N GLU A 35 5.13 5.05 18.39
CA GLU A 35 4.02 5.31 19.30
C GLU A 35 2.77 4.53 18.86
N LEU A 36 2.25 3.67 19.73
CA LEU A 36 0.97 3.01 19.52
C LEU A 36 -0.18 3.98 19.85
N VAL A 37 -0.81 4.51 18.81
CA VAL A 37 -1.91 5.47 18.95
C VAL A 37 -3.21 4.77 19.32
N CYS A 38 -3.51 3.61 18.71
CA CYS A 38 -4.66 2.78 19.08
C CYS A 38 -4.52 1.33 18.57
N GLY A 39 -5.33 0.41 19.09
CA GLY A 39 -5.35 -1.00 18.70
C GLY A 39 -4.15 -1.79 19.22
N GLY A 40 -3.56 -2.62 18.39
CA GLY A 40 -2.35 -3.40 18.68
C GLY A 40 -2.61 -4.70 19.45
N HIS A 41 -3.85 -5.06 19.69
CA HIS A 41 -4.21 -6.26 20.46
C HIS A 41 -5.43 -6.98 19.88
N ARG A 42 -5.67 -8.19 20.39
CA ARG A 42 -6.80 -9.02 19.98
C ARG A 42 -8.07 -8.59 20.73
N PRO A 43 -9.19 -8.42 20.03
CA PRO A 43 -10.46 -8.26 20.71
C PRO A 43 -10.85 -9.57 21.41
N ASN A 44 -11.62 -9.48 22.51
CA ASN A 44 -12.10 -10.65 23.22
C ASN A 44 -13.23 -11.36 22.45
N ARG A 45 -12.85 -12.02 21.32
CA ARG A 45 -13.76 -12.81 20.49
C ARG A 45 -13.01 -13.93 19.77
N GLN A 46 -13.72 -14.99 19.41
CA GLN A 46 -13.16 -16.12 18.68
C GLN A 46 -12.89 -15.76 17.21
N GLY A 47 -11.73 -16.17 16.68
CA GLY A 47 -11.30 -15.98 15.29
C GLY A 47 -10.01 -15.19 15.16
N ALA A 48 -9.51 -15.07 13.94
CA ALA A 48 -8.26 -14.37 13.62
C ALA A 48 -8.46 -12.85 13.55
N PHE A 49 -8.88 -12.24 14.65
CA PHE A 49 -9.11 -10.81 14.73
C PHE A 49 -7.91 -10.08 15.34
N LEU A 50 -7.60 -8.94 14.75
CA LEU A 50 -6.71 -7.91 15.29
C LEU A 50 -7.48 -6.60 15.25
N GLU A 51 -7.41 -5.81 16.32
CA GLU A 51 -8.02 -4.49 16.31
C GLU A 51 -7.35 -3.57 15.29
N PRO A 52 -8.13 -2.67 14.64
CA PRO A 52 -7.55 -1.63 13.81
C PRO A 52 -6.47 -0.88 14.60
N THR A 53 -5.27 -0.88 14.06
CA THR A 53 -4.07 -0.41 14.75
C THR A 53 -3.48 0.77 14.02
N VAL A 54 -3.14 1.82 14.74
CA VAL A 54 -2.45 3.00 14.21
C VAL A 54 -1.17 3.22 15.02
N LEU A 55 -0.07 3.36 14.30
CA LEU A 55 1.25 3.67 14.84
C LEU A 55 1.77 4.98 14.27
N ALA A 56 2.26 5.88 15.13
CA ALA A 56 3.08 6.99 14.68
C ALA A 56 4.54 6.52 14.59
N CYS A 57 5.10 6.60 13.38
CA CYS A 57 6.36 5.99 13.02
C CYS A 57 7.38 7.03 12.52
N GLN A 58 8.66 6.63 12.54
CA GLN A 58 9.72 7.28 11.78
C GLN A 58 9.96 6.49 10.47
N PRO A 59 10.54 7.12 9.43
CA PRO A 59 10.77 6.47 8.14
C PRO A 59 11.68 5.23 8.20
N ASP A 60 12.56 5.14 9.18
CA ASP A 60 13.51 4.04 9.39
C ASP A 60 12.95 2.88 10.23
N HIS A 61 11.77 3.02 10.85
CA HIS A 61 11.13 1.91 11.54
C HIS A 61 10.80 0.78 10.56
N ALA A 62 11.10 -0.47 10.92
CA ALA A 62 10.89 -1.63 10.06
C ALA A 62 9.44 -1.77 9.56
N ILE A 63 8.46 -1.42 10.40
CA ILE A 63 7.03 -1.48 10.05
C ILE A 63 6.62 -0.44 9.00
N ALA A 64 7.35 0.67 8.87
CA ALA A 64 7.12 1.67 7.83
C ALA A 64 7.71 1.24 6.47
N GLN A 65 8.63 0.27 6.46
CA GLN A 65 9.33 -0.24 5.28
C GLN A 65 8.80 -1.58 4.78
N GLN A 66 7.99 -2.29 5.57
CA GLN A 66 7.49 -3.62 5.26
C GLN A 66 5.98 -3.65 5.23
N GLU A 67 5.42 -4.40 4.27
CA GLU A 67 3.98 -4.60 4.19
C GLU A 67 3.51 -5.55 5.30
N VAL A 68 2.69 -5.06 6.22
CA VAL A 68 2.11 -5.86 7.32
C VAL A 68 1.07 -6.86 6.81
N PHE A 69 0.32 -6.49 5.81
CA PHE A 69 -0.82 -7.24 5.25
C PHE A 69 -1.89 -7.53 6.29
N GLY A 70 -2.27 -6.49 7.04
CA GLY A 70 -3.23 -6.54 8.14
C GLY A 70 -3.82 -5.17 8.47
N PRO A 71 -4.71 -5.06 9.45
CA PRO A 71 -5.39 -3.82 9.82
C PRO A 71 -4.47 -2.87 10.62
N VAL A 72 -3.31 -2.57 10.07
CA VAL A 72 -2.27 -1.74 10.69
C VAL A 72 -1.90 -0.60 9.76
N LEU A 73 -1.93 0.62 10.28
CA LEU A 73 -1.58 1.85 9.60
C LEU A 73 -0.38 2.49 10.27
N SER A 74 0.69 2.71 9.51
CA SER A 74 1.83 3.54 9.91
C SER A 74 1.59 4.98 9.44
N VAL A 75 1.68 5.94 10.36
CA VAL A 75 1.53 7.37 10.10
C VAL A 75 2.89 8.03 10.32
N LEU A 76 3.34 8.75 9.30
CA LEU A 76 4.61 9.48 9.33
C LEU A 76 4.35 10.97 9.11
N GLY A 77 4.90 11.81 9.96
CA GLY A 77 4.88 13.26 9.78
C GLY A 77 5.88 13.70 8.71
N PHE A 78 5.63 14.87 8.11
CA PHE A 78 6.56 15.55 7.20
C PHE A 78 6.42 17.06 7.36
N ASP A 79 7.49 17.79 7.04
CA ASP A 79 7.55 19.25 7.19
C ASP A 79 7.21 19.98 5.89
N ASP A 80 7.51 19.37 4.73
CA ASP A 80 7.27 19.93 3.41
C ASP A 80 6.93 18.85 2.37
N ASP A 81 6.57 19.29 1.15
CA ASP A 81 6.16 18.39 0.06
C ASP A 81 7.30 17.51 -0.45
N GLU A 82 8.51 18.02 -0.47
CA GLU A 82 9.70 17.30 -0.89
C GLU A 82 9.99 16.14 0.07
N GLN A 83 9.88 16.38 1.36
CA GLN A 83 10.02 15.34 2.39
C GLN A 83 8.89 14.31 2.29
N ALA A 84 7.64 14.74 2.07
CA ALA A 84 6.51 13.82 1.90
C ALA A 84 6.75 12.84 0.75
N VAL A 85 7.20 13.35 -0.41
CA VAL A 85 7.52 12.53 -1.59
C VAL A 85 8.73 11.62 -1.32
N ALA A 86 9.76 12.14 -0.64
CA ALA A 86 10.94 11.36 -0.27
C ALA A 86 10.58 10.18 0.64
N ILE A 87 9.76 10.42 1.68
CA ILE A 87 9.25 9.37 2.58
C ILE A 87 8.42 8.35 1.80
N ALA A 88 7.48 8.78 0.98
CA ALA A 88 6.63 7.89 0.19
C ALA A 88 7.45 7.01 -0.78
N ASN A 89 8.55 7.53 -1.31
CA ASN A 89 9.46 6.84 -2.22
C ASN A 89 10.58 6.04 -1.50
N SER A 90 10.63 6.05 -0.17
CA SER A 90 11.71 5.42 0.59
C SER A 90 11.60 3.91 0.70
N THR A 91 10.45 3.32 0.37
CA THR A 91 10.25 1.87 0.39
C THR A 91 10.68 1.23 -0.93
N ASP A 92 10.94 -0.07 -0.90
CA ASP A 92 11.22 -0.88 -2.12
C ASP A 92 9.95 -1.19 -2.95
N TYR A 93 8.78 -0.82 -2.45
CA TYR A 93 7.49 -1.03 -3.10
C TYR A 93 7.08 0.18 -3.95
N GLY A 94 6.10 -0.03 -4.83
CA GLY A 94 5.57 1.03 -5.67
C GLY A 94 4.35 0.58 -6.46
N LEU A 95 3.32 0.04 -5.76
CA LEU A 95 2.10 -0.40 -6.44
C LEU A 95 1.15 0.77 -6.65
N VAL A 96 0.77 1.42 -5.56
CA VAL A 96 -0.25 2.47 -5.55
C VAL A 96 0.17 3.59 -4.60
N ALA A 97 -0.11 4.82 -4.99
CA ALA A 97 0.00 5.99 -4.12
C ALA A 97 -1.27 6.85 -4.21
N GLY A 98 -1.55 7.63 -3.16
CA GLY A 98 -2.65 8.58 -3.12
C GLY A 98 -2.17 9.95 -2.65
N VAL A 99 -2.66 11.01 -3.30
CA VAL A 99 -2.39 12.41 -2.94
C VAL A 99 -3.72 13.10 -2.68
N PHE A 100 -3.86 13.69 -1.50
CA PHE A 100 -5.06 14.43 -1.13
C PHE A 100 -4.71 15.89 -0.87
N THR A 101 -5.11 16.77 -1.76
CA THR A 101 -4.87 18.22 -1.68
C THR A 101 -5.89 18.99 -2.51
N LYS A 102 -6.15 20.26 -2.13
CA LYS A 102 -6.94 21.19 -2.94
C LYS A 102 -6.11 21.98 -3.95
N ASP A 103 -4.78 21.93 -3.82
CA ASP A 103 -3.86 22.62 -4.73
C ASP A 103 -3.49 21.70 -5.90
N LEU A 104 -3.93 22.06 -7.10
CA LEU A 104 -3.70 21.28 -8.31
C LEU A 104 -2.20 21.20 -8.68
N ASN A 105 -1.42 22.25 -8.42
CA ASN A 105 0.00 22.25 -8.73
C ASN A 105 0.76 21.26 -7.81
N ARG A 106 0.44 21.28 -6.50
CA ARG A 106 0.96 20.28 -5.54
C ARG A 106 0.56 18.86 -5.95
N ALA A 107 -0.71 18.66 -6.29
CA ALA A 107 -1.21 17.35 -6.73
C ALA A 107 -0.44 16.83 -7.93
N THR A 108 -0.29 17.67 -8.97
CA THR A 108 0.37 17.29 -10.23
C THR A 108 1.87 17.02 -10.02
N LYS A 109 2.56 17.88 -9.23
CA LYS A 109 3.97 17.69 -8.90
C LYS A 109 4.17 16.38 -8.14
N ALA A 110 3.44 16.18 -7.05
CA ALA A 110 3.57 14.97 -6.25
C ALA A 110 3.24 13.70 -7.05
N ALA A 111 2.17 13.72 -7.87
CA ALA A 111 1.81 12.60 -8.71
C ALA A 111 2.90 12.23 -9.74
N ALA A 112 3.63 13.20 -10.25
CA ALA A 112 4.75 12.97 -11.19
C ALA A 112 6.00 12.42 -10.49
N GLU A 113 6.24 12.79 -9.24
CA GLU A 113 7.44 12.44 -8.48
C GLU A 113 7.30 11.12 -7.69
N LEU A 114 6.07 10.69 -7.38
CA LEU A 114 5.80 9.44 -6.68
C LEU A 114 6.13 8.22 -7.56
N ARG A 115 6.96 7.32 -7.04
CA ARG A 115 7.38 6.08 -7.72
C ARG A 115 6.39 4.95 -7.46
N ALA A 116 5.20 5.06 -8.04
CA ALA A 116 4.15 4.06 -7.98
C ALA A 116 3.56 3.80 -9.37
N GLY A 117 3.09 2.59 -9.61
CA GLY A 117 2.47 2.21 -10.88
C GLY A 117 1.12 2.88 -11.11
N GLN A 118 0.43 3.27 -10.03
CA GLN A 118 -0.76 4.10 -10.06
C GLN A 118 -0.69 5.20 -8.99
N VAL A 119 -1.07 6.42 -9.37
CA VAL A 119 -1.21 7.53 -8.43
C VAL A 119 -2.61 8.11 -8.55
N PHE A 120 -3.34 8.13 -7.45
CA PHE A 120 -4.68 8.70 -7.36
C PHE A 120 -4.62 10.08 -6.71
N VAL A 121 -5.43 11.01 -7.18
CA VAL A 121 -5.52 12.36 -6.62
C VAL A 121 -6.94 12.60 -6.12
N ASN A 122 -7.08 12.88 -4.82
CA ASN A 122 -8.35 13.13 -4.12
C ASN A 122 -9.39 11.99 -4.25
N GLU A 123 -8.96 10.84 -4.62
CA GLU A 123 -9.76 9.64 -4.81
C GLU A 123 -8.89 8.40 -4.52
N TRP A 124 -9.52 7.25 -4.31
CA TRP A 124 -8.84 5.98 -4.13
C TRP A 124 -9.45 4.93 -5.06
N PHE A 125 -8.61 4.22 -5.82
CA PHE A 125 -9.04 3.26 -6.83
C PHE A 125 -9.89 3.83 -7.97
N ALA A 126 -9.51 4.99 -8.51
CA ALA A 126 -10.07 5.51 -9.75
C ALA A 126 -9.65 4.68 -10.97
N GLY A 127 -10.52 4.61 -11.96
CA GLY A 127 -10.30 3.92 -13.23
C GLY A 127 -10.86 2.49 -13.27
N GLY A 128 -11.04 1.98 -14.49
CA GLY A 128 -11.63 0.69 -14.80
C GLY A 128 -10.66 -0.29 -15.46
N VAL A 129 -11.21 -1.16 -16.32
CA VAL A 129 -10.43 -2.16 -17.07
C VAL A 129 -9.52 -1.53 -18.13
N GLU A 130 -9.79 -0.31 -18.53
CA GLU A 130 -9.04 0.48 -19.51
C GLU A 130 -7.75 1.11 -18.95
N THR A 131 -7.61 1.18 -17.62
CA THR A 131 -6.42 1.74 -16.99
C THR A 131 -5.42 0.64 -16.61
N PRO A 132 -4.14 0.75 -17.01
CA PRO A 132 -3.14 -0.27 -16.66
C PRO A 132 -2.92 -0.31 -15.14
N PHE A 133 -2.76 -1.52 -14.61
CA PHE A 133 -2.48 -1.78 -13.20
C PHE A 133 -1.21 -2.61 -13.05
N GLY A 134 -0.32 -2.20 -12.15
CA GLY A 134 0.90 -2.94 -11.84
C GLY A 134 1.91 -2.07 -11.11
N GLY A 135 2.89 -2.72 -10.47
CA GLY A 135 3.82 -2.08 -9.56
C GLY A 135 5.18 -1.72 -10.15
N TYR A 136 5.98 -1.07 -9.31
CA TYR A 136 7.42 -0.84 -9.45
C TYR A 136 8.15 -1.59 -8.33
N GLY A 137 9.44 -1.83 -8.49
CA GLY A 137 10.27 -2.46 -7.47
C GLY A 137 9.75 -3.81 -7.00
N LYS A 138 9.69 -4.03 -5.69
CA LYS A 138 9.19 -5.28 -5.09
C LYS A 138 7.69 -5.52 -5.27
N SER A 139 6.93 -4.53 -5.70
CA SER A 139 5.52 -4.71 -6.08
C SER A 139 5.33 -5.44 -7.41
N GLY A 140 6.41 -5.80 -8.09
CA GLY A 140 6.41 -6.62 -9.29
C GLY A 140 6.57 -5.84 -10.59
N TYR A 141 6.51 -6.55 -11.71
CA TYR A 141 6.65 -6.01 -13.07
C TYR A 141 5.49 -6.45 -13.95
N GLY A 142 5.41 -5.87 -15.14
CA GLY A 142 4.28 -6.08 -16.06
C GLY A 142 3.10 -5.18 -15.72
N ARG A 143 2.05 -5.33 -16.51
CA ARG A 143 0.80 -4.60 -16.29
C ARG A 143 -0.38 -5.52 -16.56
N GLU A 144 -1.36 -5.46 -15.66
CA GLU A 144 -2.71 -5.97 -15.88
C GLU A 144 -3.60 -4.83 -16.35
N LYS A 145 -4.73 -5.13 -16.95
CA LYS A 145 -5.67 -4.14 -17.49
C LYS A 145 -5.03 -3.23 -18.55
N GLY A 146 -5.81 -2.30 -19.08
CA GLY A 146 -5.35 -1.42 -20.13
C GLY A 146 -4.88 -2.18 -21.39
N ARG A 147 -4.35 -1.45 -22.36
CA ARG A 147 -3.74 -2.03 -23.59
C ARG A 147 -2.42 -2.74 -23.29
N GLU A 148 -1.74 -2.32 -22.25
CA GLU A 148 -0.45 -2.84 -21.80
C GLU A 148 -0.53 -4.31 -21.39
N ALA A 149 -1.67 -4.76 -20.86
CA ALA A 149 -1.91 -6.15 -20.51
C ALA A 149 -1.79 -7.11 -21.69
N LEU A 150 -2.04 -6.65 -22.92
CA LEU A 150 -1.93 -7.48 -24.13
C LEU A 150 -0.49 -7.98 -24.34
N TRP A 151 0.52 -7.22 -23.93
CA TRP A 151 1.91 -7.63 -24.08
C TRP A 151 2.30 -8.84 -23.24
N ASN A 152 1.51 -9.19 -22.22
CA ASN A 152 1.73 -10.41 -21.43
C ASN A 152 1.34 -11.69 -22.20
N TYR A 153 0.58 -11.56 -23.28
CA TYR A 153 0.02 -12.69 -24.06
C TYR A 153 0.59 -12.79 -25.48
N VAL A 154 1.54 -11.94 -25.85
CA VAL A 154 2.14 -11.92 -27.18
C VAL A 154 3.65 -11.99 -27.10
N GLN A 155 4.27 -12.46 -28.18
CA GLN A 155 5.72 -12.46 -28.35
C GLN A 155 6.12 -11.78 -29.64
N THR A 156 7.14 -10.93 -29.59
CA THR A 156 7.71 -10.30 -30.78
C THR A 156 8.54 -11.31 -31.57
N LYS A 157 8.29 -11.42 -32.89
CA LYS A 157 9.07 -12.23 -33.81
C LYS A 157 9.65 -11.36 -34.92
N ASN A 158 10.94 -11.47 -35.17
CA ASN A 158 11.58 -10.90 -36.36
C ASN A 158 11.71 -11.95 -37.46
N ILE A 159 11.35 -11.60 -38.71
CA ILE A 159 11.53 -12.46 -39.89
C ILE A 159 12.33 -11.66 -40.90
N ALA A 160 13.56 -12.11 -41.21
CA ALA A 160 14.43 -11.49 -42.23
C ALA A 160 14.56 -12.48 -43.40
N ILE A 161 14.23 -11.99 -44.62
CA ILE A 161 14.34 -12.76 -45.88
C ILE A 161 15.29 -12.03 -46.78
N LYS A 162 16.39 -12.71 -47.16
CA LYS A 162 17.28 -12.26 -48.22
C LYS A 162 16.75 -12.79 -49.55
N ARG A 163 16.49 -11.90 -50.53
CA ARG A 163 16.19 -12.24 -51.93
C ARG A 163 17.47 -12.27 -52.77
#